data_03d67461168352ee29296db60d7eca70
#
_entry.id   03d67461168352ee29296db60d7eca70
#
_cell.length_a   1.000
_cell.length_b   1.000
_cell.length_c   1.000
_cell.angle_alpha   90.00
_cell.angle_beta   90.00
_cell.angle_gamma   90.00
#
_symmetry.space_group_name_H-M   'P 1'
#
loop_
_entity.id
_entity.type
_entity.pdbx_description
1 polymer ?
#
loop_
_entity_poly.entity_id
_entity_poly.type
_entity_poly.pdbx_seq_one_letter_code
_entity_poly.pdbx_strand_id
1 'polypeptide(L)'
;MREKVLIITGSTGIGAETVRMAAAKGARIVIATSDEISGFELAAETGAECWAGDLTLPHSADSVLSQCLSKFGRVDALFNVAGVSGRRFGDGPVHEIQDDAWHTALALNLTLAFRMCRAIAGRLLEQEPCENGVRGAIVNMSSVLVESPEPRHFATHAYAAAKGAIAAMSQSMAAYYAPHAIRVNLIAPGLVRTPAGERTHVDPEFQEFVRKKQPLNSGMIEVADVARAAIFLLGDESRSITGEVLTIDGGWRLSGV
;
A
#
# COMPACT_ATOMS: atom_id res chain seq x y z
N MET A 1 0.06 15.28 -10.83
CA MET A 1 1.20 14.78 -10.03
C MET A 1 2.42 15.70 -10.08
N ARG A 2 2.51 16.58 -11.07
CA ARG A 2 3.67 17.48 -11.24
C ARG A 2 3.96 18.25 -9.94
N GLU A 3 5.23 18.25 -9.50
CA GLU A 3 5.77 18.88 -8.29
C GLU A 3 5.22 18.35 -6.95
N LYS A 4 4.27 17.41 -6.94
CA LYS A 4 3.81 16.79 -5.68
C LYS A 4 4.92 15.98 -5.03
N VAL A 5 5.04 16.08 -3.72
CA VAL A 5 6.00 15.34 -2.90
C VAL A 5 5.32 14.12 -2.31
N LEU A 6 5.77 12.94 -2.68
CA LEU A 6 5.19 11.66 -2.29
C LEU A 6 6.15 10.86 -1.40
N ILE A 7 5.61 10.18 -0.41
CA ILE A 7 6.29 9.08 0.27
C ILE A 7 5.60 7.79 -0.15
N ILE A 8 6.36 6.83 -0.67
CA ILE A 8 5.87 5.52 -1.10
C ILE A 8 6.65 4.44 -0.36
N THR A 9 5.95 3.57 0.38
CA THR A 9 6.60 2.47 1.10
C THR A 9 6.73 1.24 0.19
N GLY A 10 7.92 0.63 0.14
CA GLY A 10 8.24 -0.53 -0.70
C GLY A 10 8.81 -0.16 -2.07
N SER A 11 9.85 -0.90 -2.47
CA SER A 11 10.68 -0.69 -3.66
C SER A 11 10.51 -1.77 -4.73
N THR A 12 9.53 -2.67 -4.55
CA THR A 12 9.25 -3.77 -5.50
C THR A 12 7.76 -3.82 -5.85
N GLY A 13 7.41 -4.58 -6.86
CA GLY A 13 6.01 -4.83 -7.24
C GLY A 13 5.20 -3.54 -7.44
N ILE A 14 4.06 -3.45 -6.77
CA ILE A 14 3.14 -2.30 -6.87
C ILE A 14 3.81 -0.98 -6.46
N GLY A 15 4.64 -1.01 -5.40
CA GLY A 15 5.38 0.17 -4.94
C GLY A 15 6.31 0.71 -6.01
N ALA A 16 7.16 -0.14 -6.57
CA ALA A 16 8.10 0.24 -7.63
C ALA A 16 7.38 0.80 -8.86
N GLU A 17 6.32 0.14 -9.32
CA GLU A 17 5.57 0.61 -10.48
C GLU A 17 4.88 1.96 -10.21
N THR A 18 4.38 2.17 -8.98
CA THR A 18 3.81 3.47 -8.59
C THR A 18 4.88 4.56 -8.58
N VAL A 19 6.10 4.26 -8.10
CA VAL A 19 7.23 5.21 -8.13
C VAL A 19 7.56 5.60 -9.57
N ARG A 20 7.70 4.63 -10.50
CA ARG A 20 7.97 4.89 -11.92
C ARG A 20 6.90 5.78 -12.56
N MET A 21 5.63 5.42 -12.36
CA MET A 21 4.51 6.19 -12.90
C MET A 21 4.42 7.60 -12.32
N ALA A 22 4.66 7.78 -11.02
CA ALA A 22 4.62 9.08 -10.38
C ALA A 22 5.78 9.97 -10.83
N ALA A 23 7.00 9.41 -10.91
CA ALA A 23 8.19 10.11 -11.40
C ALA A 23 8.02 10.57 -12.85
N ALA A 24 7.50 9.71 -13.74
CA ALA A 24 7.19 10.05 -15.12
C ALA A 24 6.15 11.19 -15.25
N LYS A 25 5.32 11.40 -14.23
CA LYS A 25 4.36 12.52 -14.13
C LYS A 25 4.94 13.76 -13.40
N GLY A 26 6.24 13.77 -13.10
CA GLY A 26 6.95 14.90 -12.49
C GLY A 26 6.76 15.01 -10.97
N ALA A 27 6.40 13.95 -10.28
CA ALA A 27 6.38 13.92 -8.82
C ALA A 27 7.81 13.84 -8.24
N ARG A 28 8.00 14.40 -7.05
CA ARG A 28 9.20 14.25 -6.22
C ARG A 28 8.92 13.17 -5.17
N ILE A 29 9.79 12.18 -5.04
CA ILE A 29 9.44 10.95 -4.33
C ILE A 29 10.52 10.60 -3.33
N VAL A 30 10.10 10.15 -2.13
CA VAL A 30 10.91 9.37 -1.20
C VAL A 30 10.37 7.94 -1.19
N ILE A 31 11.23 7.01 -1.56
CA ILE A 31 11.00 5.57 -1.42
C ILE A 31 11.41 5.17 -0.02
N ALA A 32 10.53 4.54 0.76
CA ALA A 32 10.85 4.01 2.07
C ALA A 32 10.79 2.48 2.03
N THR A 33 11.91 1.80 2.24
CA THR A 33 12.00 0.35 2.04
C THR A 33 12.95 -0.32 3.04
N SER A 34 12.73 -1.61 3.32
CA SER A 34 13.69 -2.45 4.02
C SER A 34 14.67 -3.18 3.09
N ASP A 35 14.42 -3.15 1.79
CA ASP A 35 15.31 -3.70 0.76
C ASP A 35 16.17 -2.59 0.17
N GLU A 36 17.38 -2.47 0.72
CA GLU A 36 18.35 -1.42 0.37
C GLU A 36 18.72 -1.47 -1.12
N ILE A 37 18.97 -2.66 -1.65
CA ILE A 37 19.42 -2.84 -3.04
C ILE A 37 18.35 -2.36 -4.01
N SER A 38 17.15 -2.93 -3.94
CA SER A 38 16.06 -2.55 -4.82
C SER A 38 15.62 -1.10 -4.63
N GLY A 39 15.76 -0.56 -3.41
CA GLY A 39 15.46 0.85 -3.10
C GLY A 39 16.38 1.82 -3.82
N PHE A 40 17.68 1.63 -3.74
CA PHE A 40 18.66 2.50 -4.41
C PHE A 40 18.68 2.32 -5.92
N GLU A 41 18.48 1.10 -6.44
CA GLU A 41 18.33 0.88 -7.88
C GLU A 41 17.13 1.64 -8.45
N LEU A 42 15.97 1.55 -7.79
CA LEU A 42 14.76 2.27 -8.20
C LEU A 42 14.93 3.79 -8.07
N ALA A 43 15.61 4.26 -7.03
CA ALA A 43 15.92 5.68 -6.86
C ALA A 43 16.82 6.20 -7.99
N ALA A 44 17.85 5.46 -8.36
CA ALA A 44 18.74 5.80 -9.48
C ALA A 44 18.00 5.81 -10.83
N GLU A 45 17.08 4.87 -11.04
CA GLU A 45 16.25 4.77 -12.26
C GLU A 45 15.30 5.97 -12.40
N THR A 46 14.71 6.44 -11.29
CA THR A 46 13.57 7.36 -11.32
C THR A 46 13.89 8.79 -10.88
N GLY A 47 15.09 9.03 -10.33
CA GLY A 47 15.46 10.29 -9.70
C GLY A 47 14.81 10.53 -8.34
N ALA A 48 14.24 9.48 -7.73
CA ALA A 48 13.67 9.55 -6.39
C ALA A 48 14.77 9.53 -5.31
N GLU A 49 14.43 9.98 -4.10
CA GLU A 49 15.25 9.74 -2.91
C GLU A 49 14.91 8.35 -2.32
N CYS A 50 15.88 7.70 -1.69
CA CYS A 50 15.65 6.42 -0.99
C CYS A 50 15.98 6.56 0.50
N TRP A 51 15.07 6.11 1.34
CA TRP A 51 15.30 5.79 2.74
C TRP A 51 15.27 4.27 2.89
N ALA A 52 16.38 3.68 3.32
CA ALA A 52 16.50 2.24 3.53
C ALA A 52 16.62 1.92 5.02
N GLY A 53 15.79 1.01 5.52
CA GLY A 53 15.79 0.58 6.90
C GLY A 53 14.53 -0.19 7.30
N ASP A 54 14.52 -0.69 8.53
CA ASP A 54 13.39 -1.43 9.07
C ASP A 54 12.22 -0.50 9.41
N LEU A 55 11.19 -0.51 8.59
CA LEU A 55 9.98 0.30 8.77
C LEU A 55 9.11 -0.13 9.97
N THR A 56 9.41 -1.27 10.59
CA THR A 56 8.69 -1.71 11.79
C THR A 56 9.23 -1.06 13.08
N LEU A 57 10.34 -0.35 13.03
CA LEU A 57 10.91 0.32 14.18
C LEU A 57 10.13 1.61 14.53
N PRO A 58 10.00 1.95 15.82
CA PRO A 58 9.19 3.10 16.26
C PRO A 58 9.57 4.45 15.64
N HIS A 59 10.87 4.67 15.37
CA HIS A 59 11.43 5.94 14.87
C HIS A 59 11.51 6.02 13.34
N SER A 60 11.28 4.91 12.62
CA SER A 60 11.50 4.87 11.17
C SER A 60 10.61 5.81 10.40
N ALA A 61 9.33 5.91 10.78
CA ALA A 61 8.39 6.82 10.10
C ALA A 61 8.83 8.29 10.24
N ASP A 62 9.31 8.70 11.42
CA ASP A 62 9.80 10.05 11.67
C ASP A 62 11.10 10.31 10.88
N SER A 63 11.97 9.31 10.76
CA SER A 63 13.21 9.40 9.97
C SER A 63 12.91 9.55 8.46
N VAL A 64 11.95 8.79 7.93
CA VAL A 64 11.48 8.92 6.54
C VAL A 64 10.92 10.33 6.28
N LEU A 65 10.06 10.82 7.19
CA LEU A 65 9.49 12.16 7.09
C LEU A 65 10.58 13.23 7.17
N SER A 66 11.54 13.10 8.08
CA SER A 66 12.64 14.05 8.22
C SER A 66 13.49 14.14 6.94
N GLN A 67 13.81 13.01 6.31
CA GLN A 67 14.50 13.00 5.01
C GLN A 67 13.68 13.70 3.94
N CYS A 68 12.37 13.41 3.87
CA CYS A 68 11.46 14.03 2.91
C CYS A 68 11.43 15.57 3.08
N LEU A 69 11.28 16.03 4.31
CA LEU A 69 11.23 17.47 4.62
C LEU A 69 12.57 18.16 4.38
N SER A 70 13.69 17.53 4.73
CA SER A 70 15.03 18.06 4.46
C SER A 70 15.28 18.25 2.96
N LYS A 71 14.81 17.32 2.14
CA LYS A 71 15.02 17.36 0.70
C LYS A 71 14.03 18.25 -0.05
N PHE A 72 12.75 18.22 0.34
CA PHE A 72 11.66 18.81 -0.43
C PHE A 72 10.85 19.88 0.32
N GLY A 73 11.05 20.03 1.63
CA GLY A 73 10.38 21.03 2.47
C GLY A 73 8.93 20.71 2.85
N ARG A 74 8.29 19.73 2.17
CA ARG A 74 6.89 19.35 2.38
C ARG A 74 6.63 17.88 2.06
N VAL A 75 5.45 17.41 2.38
CA VAL A 75 4.90 16.14 1.89
C VAL A 75 3.45 16.38 1.45
N ASP A 76 3.05 15.82 0.30
CA ASP A 76 1.70 16.00 -0.25
C ASP A 76 0.89 14.70 -0.22
N ALA A 77 1.55 13.55 -0.28
CA ALA A 77 0.83 12.28 -0.19
C ALA A 77 1.70 11.13 0.34
N LEU A 78 1.01 10.15 0.91
CA LEU A 78 1.57 8.88 1.38
C LEU A 78 0.89 7.72 0.68
N PHE A 79 1.68 6.79 0.15
CA PHE A 79 1.20 5.49 -0.27
C PHE A 79 1.81 4.38 0.59
N ASN A 80 1.03 3.83 1.50
CA ASN A 80 1.38 2.68 2.32
C ASN A 80 1.10 1.40 1.55
N VAL A 81 2.06 0.93 0.77
CA VAL A 81 1.95 -0.32 0.00
C VAL A 81 2.82 -1.44 0.56
N ALA A 82 3.85 -1.12 1.36
CA ALA A 82 4.66 -2.14 2.02
C ALA A 82 3.80 -3.05 2.90
N GLY A 83 4.08 -4.33 2.78
CA GLY A 83 3.40 -5.39 3.52
C GLY A 83 3.70 -6.74 2.90
N VAL A 84 3.51 -7.80 3.66
CA VAL A 84 3.82 -9.16 3.22
C VAL A 84 2.76 -10.14 3.67
N SER A 85 2.57 -11.22 2.89
CA SER A 85 1.87 -12.40 3.38
C SER A 85 2.63 -12.98 4.57
N GLY A 86 1.93 -13.27 5.65
CA GLY A 86 2.51 -13.82 6.87
C GLY A 86 3.00 -15.27 6.77
N ARG A 87 2.71 -15.99 5.67
CA ARG A 87 2.96 -17.44 5.55
C ARG A 87 4.38 -17.85 5.89
N ARG A 88 5.37 -17.14 5.40
CA ARG A 88 6.79 -17.46 5.68
C ARG A 88 7.16 -17.28 7.16
N PHE A 89 6.29 -16.65 7.93
CA PHE A 89 6.47 -16.42 9.37
C PHE A 89 5.50 -17.25 10.23
N GLY A 90 4.77 -18.21 9.62
CA GLY A 90 3.86 -19.11 10.33
C GLY A 90 2.40 -18.62 10.38
N ASP A 91 1.99 -17.65 9.53
CA ASP A 91 0.58 -17.31 9.36
C ASP A 91 -0.18 -18.44 8.64
N GLY A 92 -1.36 -18.76 9.09
CA GLY A 92 -2.18 -19.85 8.59
C GLY A 92 -3.57 -19.84 9.20
N PRO A 93 -4.20 -21.05 9.37
CA PRO A 93 -5.43 -21.21 10.14
C PRO A 93 -5.25 -20.75 11.59
N VAL A 94 -6.25 -20.07 12.15
CA VAL A 94 -6.12 -19.39 13.45
C VAL A 94 -5.67 -20.29 14.60
N HIS A 95 -6.05 -21.57 14.59
CA HIS A 95 -5.68 -22.54 15.63
C HIS A 95 -4.21 -23.04 15.53
N GLU A 96 -3.52 -22.72 14.44
CA GLU A 96 -2.13 -23.10 14.18
C GLU A 96 -1.15 -21.92 14.35
N ILE A 97 -1.66 -20.68 14.34
CA ILE A 97 -0.82 -19.47 14.41
C ILE A 97 -0.24 -19.34 15.82
N GLN A 98 1.09 -19.26 15.93
CA GLN A 98 1.77 -18.93 17.17
C GLN A 98 1.77 -17.40 17.39
N ASP A 99 1.84 -16.96 18.64
CA ASP A 99 1.81 -15.54 19.00
C ASP A 99 2.89 -14.71 18.28
N ASP A 100 4.09 -15.25 18.12
CA ASP A 100 5.20 -14.57 17.40
C ASP A 100 4.86 -14.35 15.92
N ALA A 101 4.23 -15.35 15.27
CA ALA A 101 3.79 -15.23 13.88
C ALA A 101 2.66 -14.19 13.74
N TRP A 102 1.72 -14.18 14.68
CA TRP A 102 0.67 -13.17 14.78
C TRP A 102 1.25 -11.76 14.92
N HIS A 103 2.12 -11.55 15.91
CA HIS A 103 2.74 -10.25 16.13
C HIS A 103 3.58 -9.79 14.94
N THR A 104 4.31 -10.71 14.31
CA THR A 104 5.11 -10.41 13.10
C THR A 104 4.21 -9.98 11.94
N ALA A 105 3.09 -10.67 11.68
CA ALA A 105 2.16 -10.30 10.62
C ALA A 105 1.54 -8.91 10.87
N LEU A 106 1.16 -8.60 12.12
CA LEU A 106 0.65 -7.28 12.48
C LEU A 106 1.73 -6.20 12.37
N ALA A 107 2.96 -6.46 12.79
CA ALA A 107 4.06 -5.50 12.73
C ALA A 107 4.38 -5.09 11.29
N LEU A 108 4.52 -6.09 10.40
CA LEU A 108 4.90 -5.91 8.99
C LEU A 108 3.80 -5.33 8.10
N ASN A 109 2.55 -5.33 8.53
CA ASN A 109 1.42 -4.80 7.79
C ASN A 109 0.75 -3.61 8.49
N LEU A 110 0.13 -3.86 9.66
CA LEU A 110 -0.71 -2.87 10.36
C LEU A 110 0.12 -1.81 11.09
N THR A 111 1.07 -2.24 11.94
CA THR A 111 1.83 -1.30 12.78
C THR A 111 2.70 -0.38 11.95
N LEU A 112 3.31 -0.89 10.87
CA LEU A 112 4.06 -0.09 9.91
C LEU A 112 3.15 0.99 9.30
N ALA A 113 2.00 0.59 8.73
CA ALA A 113 1.06 1.53 8.11
C ALA A 113 0.55 2.58 9.11
N PHE A 114 0.22 2.17 10.35
CA PHE A 114 -0.17 3.08 11.42
C PHE A 114 0.91 4.13 11.71
N ARG A 115 2.18 3.72 11.85
CA ARG A 115 3.28 4.64 12.14
C ARG A 115 3.50 5.66 11.03
N MET A 116 3.47 5.21 9.79
CA MET A 116 3.57 6.09 8.62
C MET A 116 2.38 7.06 8.57
N CYS A 117 1.15 6.57 8.76
CA CYS A 117 -0.04 7.42 8.82
C CYS A 117 0.07 8.46 9.92
N ARG A 118 0.51 8.10 11.12
CA ARG A 118 0.66 9.00 12.27
C ARG A 118 1.63 10.15 11.96
N ALA A 119 2.82 9.83 11.46
CA ALA A 119 3.84 10.83 11.16
C ALA A 119 3.38 11.78 10.03
N ILE A 120 2.84 11.21 8.94
CA ILE A 120 2.44 12.00 7.78
C ILE A 120 1.17 12.81 8.05
N ALA A 121 0.15 12.25 8.69
CA ALA A 121 -1.06 13.01 9.03
C ALA A 121 -0.76 14.18 9.97
N GLY A 122 0.13 13.99 10.97
CA GLY A 122 0.60 15.09 11.83
C GLY A 122 1.22 16.23 11.01
N ARG A 123 2.13 15.89 10.08
CA ARG A 123 2.75 16.89 9.21
C ARG A 123 1.77 17.57 8.26
N LEU A 124 0.82 16.82 7.68
CA LEU A 124 -0.20 17.40 6.81
C LEU A 124 -1.09 18.43 7.53
N LEU A 125 -1.36 18.23 8.81
CA LEU A 125 -2.12 19.21 9.61
C LEU A 125 -1.36 20.53 9.84
N GLU A 126 -0.03 20.47 9.93
CA GLU A 126 0.83 21.62 10.19
C GLU A 126 1.15 22.45 8.96
N GLN A 127 1.10 21.88 7.77
CA GLN A 127 1.48 22.57 6.53
C GLN A 127 0.28 23.28 5.86
N GLU A 128 0.56 24.32 5.10
CA GLU A 128 -0.47 25.01 4.34
C GLU A 128 -1.05 24.13 3.22
N PRO A 129 -2.38 24.24 2.94
CA PRO A 129 -2.98 23.56 1.80
C PRO A 129 -2.30 23.95 0.48
N CYS A 130 -2.36 23.04 -0.50
CA CYS A 130 -2.02 23.38 -1.88
C CYS A 130 -3.01 24.41 -2.47
N GLU A 131 -2.69 24.97 -3.63
CA GLU A 131 -3.53 25.97 -4.33
C GLU A 131 -4.97 25.49 -4.57
N ASN A 132 -5.18 24.17 -4.72
CA ASN A 132 -6.50 23.56 -4.88
C ASN A 132 -7.27 23.35 -3.56
N GLY A 133 -6.73 23.82 -2.44
CA GLY A 133 -7.34 23.71 -1.10
C GLY A 133 -7.11 22.35 -0.40
N VAL A 134 -6.45 21.38 -1.04
CA VAL A 134 -6.15 20.06 -0.44
C VAL A 134 -4.83 20.12 0.32
N ARG A 135 -4.80 19.62 1.56
CA ARG A 135 -3.56 19.49 2.35
C ARG A 135 -2.76 18.26 1.97
N GLY A 136 -3.44 17.16 1.68
CA GLY A 136 -2.76 15.94 1.29
C GLY A 136 -3.67 14.75 1.07
N ALA A 137 -3.04 13.63 0.69
CA ALA A 137 -3.71 12.36 0.48
C ALA A 137 -2.92 11.20 1.10
N ILE A 138 -3.63 10.30 1.76
CA ILE A 138 -3.09 9.03 2.26
C ILE A 138 -3.83 7.89 1.56
N VAL A 139 -3.09 6.98 0.97
CA VAL A 139 -3.63 5.76 0.38
C VAL A 139 -3.00 4.56 1.08
N ASN A 140 -3.83 3.73 1.66
CA ASN A 140 -3.41 2.51 2.36
C ASN A 140 -3.76 1.28 1.54
N MET A 141 -2.93 0.23 1.65
CA MET A 141 -3.14 -1.04 0.96
C MET A 141 -3.88 -2.03 1.87
N SER A 142 -5.12 -2.36 1.50
CA SER A 142 -5.90 -3.45 2.06
C SER A 142 -5.73 -4.73 1.22
N SER A 143 -6.74 -5.56 1.12
CA SER A 143 -6.78 -6.79 0.31
C SER A 143 -8.22 -7.19 0.04
N VAL A 144 -8.47 -7.79 -1.12
CA VAL A 144 -9.77 -8.43 -1.43
C VAL A 144 -10.15 -9.50 -0.40
N LEU A 145 -9.18 -10.12 0.25
CA LEU A 145 -9.40 -11.18 1.25
C LEU A 145 -10.14 -10.69 2.50
N VAL A 146 -10.23 -9.39 2.72
CA VAL A 146 -11.03 -8.81 3.83
C VAL A 146 -12.53 -9.02 3.60
N GLU A 147 -12.98 -8.81 2.35
CA GLU A 147 -14.40 -8.88 1.98
C GLU A 147 -14.79 -10.21 1.32
N SER A 148 -13.84 -10.88 0.68
CA SER A 148 -14.04 -12.13 -0.04
C SER A 148 -12.93 -13.14 0.32
N PRO A 149 -12.99 -13.74 1.53
CA PRO A 149 -12.01 -14.72 1.98
C PRO A 149 -12.01 -15.96 1.07
N GLU A 150 -10.83 -16.54 0.91
CA GLU A 150 -10.64 -17.78 0.15
C GLU A 150 -9.86 -18.79 1.00
N PRO A 151 -10.51 -19.85 1.49
CA PRO A 151 -9.95 -20.73 2.51
C PRO A 151 -8.92 -21.75 1.97
N ARG A 152 -9.01 -22.11 0.69
CA ARG A 152 -8.19 -23.20 0.13
C ARG A 152 -6.74 -22.75 -0.07
N HIS A 153 -6.54 -21.58 -0.65
CA HIS A 153 -5.22 -21.07 -1.01
C HIS A 153 -4.74 -19.92 -0.13
N PHE A 154 -5.64 -19.25 0.61
CA PHE A 154 -5.35 -18.01 1.35
C PHE A 154 -5.84 -18.02 2.79
N ALA A 155 -5.76 -19.18 3.48
CA ALA A 155 -5.99 -19.26 4.92
C ALA A 155 -4.85 -18.57 5.69
N THR A 156 -4.76 -17.25 5.61
CA THR A 156 -3.76 -16.38 6.26
C THR A 156 -4.46 -15.40 7.18
N HIS A 157 -4.87 -15.91 8.37
CA HIS A 157 -5.81 -15.19 9.22
C HIS A 157 -5.20 -13.97 9.91
N ALA A 158 -3.90 -13.99 10.25
CA ALA A 158 -3.24 -12.82 10.81
C ALA A 158 -3.07 -11.70 9.76
N TYR A 159 -2.75 -12.04 8.50
CA TYR A 159 -2.72 -11.11 7.40
C TYR A 159 -4.10 -10.48 7.13
N ALA A 160 -5.15 -11.30 7.06
CA ALA A 160 -6.52 -10.83 6.86
C ALA A 160 -6.96 -9.90 7.99
N ALA A 161 -6.65 -10.22 9.25
CA ALA A 161 -6.90 -9.37 10.40
C ALA A 161 -6.17 -8.02 10.28
N ALA A 162 -4.88 -8.03 9.89
CA ALA A 162 -4.10 -6.81 9.70
C ALA A 162 -4.70 -5.92 8.60
N LYS A 163 -5.09 -6.52 7.45
CA LYS A 163 -5.67 -5.78 6.31
C LYS A 163 -7.08 -5.26 6.62
N GLY A 164 -7.87 -6.00 7.38
CA GLY A 164 -9.16 -5.54 7.90
C GLY A 164 -9.01 -4.37 8.88
N ALA A 165 -8.03 -4.46 9.79
CA ALA A 165 -7.73 -3.37 10.72
C ALA A 165 -7.25 -2.09 9.99
N ILE A 166 -6.43 -2.21 8.93
CA ILE A 166 -6.03 -1.08 8.09
C ILE A 166 -7.28 -0.45 7.44
N ALA A 167 -8.23 -1.26 6.96
CA ALA A 167 -9.46 -0.74 6.37
C ALA A 167 -10.28 0.08 7.37
N ALA A 168 -10.54 -0.47 8.55
CA ALA A 168 -11.28 0.24 9.62
C ALA A 168 -10.55 1.51 10.10
N MET A 169 -9.23 1.43 10.30
CA MET A 169 -8.42 2.60 10.67
C MET A 169 -8.50 3.70 9.61
N SER A 170 -8.38 3.35 8.34
CA SER A 170 -8.40 4.33 7.25
C SER A 170 -9.74 5.02 7.09
N GLN A 171 -10.86 4.30 7.24
CA GLN A 171 -12.20 4.88 7.23
C GLN A 171 -12.42 5.84 8.40
N SER A 172 -11.98 5.46 9.60
CA SER A 172 -12.02 6.34 10.77
C SER A 172 -11.16 7.59 10.57
N MET A 173 -9.96 7.44 10.01
CA MET A 173 -9.08 8.56 9.64
C MET A 173 -9.74 9.47 8.59
N ALA A 174 -10.38 8.91 7.57
CA ALA A 174 -11.07 9.68 6.54
C ALA A 174 -12.12 10.59 7.13
N ALA A 175 -12.95 10.09 8.04
CA ALA A 175 -13.98 10.87 8.72
C ALA A 175 -13.37 11.99 9.56
N TYR A 176 -12.30 11.70 10.31
CA TYR A 176 -11.66 12.70 11.19
C TYR A 176 -10.91 13.78 10.41
N TYR A 177 -10.20 13.41 9.34
CA TYR A 177 -9.33 14.32 8.61
C TYR A 177 -10.00 15.05 7.44
N ALA A 178 -11.21 14.67 7.02
CA ALA A 178 -11.93 15.36 5.94
C ALA A 178 -12.14 16.87 6.20
N PRO A 179 -12.54 17.32 7.41
CA PRO A 179 -12.64 18.76 7.70
C PRO A 179 -11.31 19.51 7.60
N HIS A 180 -10.19 18.80 7.66
CA HIS A 180 -8.84 19.35 7.52
C HIS A 180 -8.30 19.28 6.09
N ALA A 181 -9.15 18.95 5.09
CA ALA A 181 -8.79 18.82 3.70
C ALA A 181 -7.68 17.75 3.44
N ILE A 182 -7.65 16.69 4.24
CA ILE A 182 -6.80 15.52 4.07
C ILE A 182 -7.70 14.34 3.69
N ARG A 183 -7.38 13.70 2.55
CA ARG A 183 -8.10 12.54 2.06
C ARG A 183 -7.41 11.26 2.51
N VAL A 184 -8.18 10.27 2.91
CA VAL A 184 -7.67 8.94 3.25
C VAL A 184 -8.51 7.90 2.52
N ASN A 185 -7.86 7.11 1.66
CA ASN A 185 -8.51 6.08 0.87
C ASN A 185 -7.74 4.76 0.94
N LEU A 186 -8.34 3.71 0.44
CA LEU A 186 -7.76 2.37 0.39
C LEU A 186 -7.80 1.82 -1.04
N ILE A 187 -6.84 0.94 -1.30
CA ILE A 187 -6.89 0.02 -2.45
C ILE A 187 -6.96 -1.40 -1.90
N ALA A 188 -7.91 -2.19 -2.39
CA ALA A 188 -8.05 -3.60 -2.07
C ALA A 188 -7.80 -4.44 -3.34
N PRO A 189 -6.56 -4.84 -3.60
CA PRO A 189 -6.27 -5.65 -4.77
C PRO A 189 -6.66 -7.12 -4.56
N GLY A 190 -6.96 -7.79 -5.66
CA GLY A 190 -6.94 -9.24 -5.76
C GLY A 190 -5.52 -9.79 -5.79
N LEU A 191 -5.34 -10.91 -6.47
CA LEU A 191 -4.01 -11.50 -6.66
C LEU A 191 -3.27 -10.77 -7.77
N VAL A 192 -2.17 -10.12 -7.39
CA VAL A 192 -1.33 -9.30 -8.28
C VAL A 192 -0.03 -10.03 -8.61
N ARG A 193 0.42 -9.94 -9.85
CA ARG A 193 1.69 -10.48 -10.31
C ARG A 193 2.85 -9.66 -9.74
N THR A 194 3.40 -10.11 -8.63
CA THR A 194 4.52 -9.46 -7.96
C THR A 194 5.68 -10.45 -7.80
N PRO A 195 6.93 -9.98 -7.69
CA PRO A 195 8.08 -10.86 -7.44
C PRO A 195 7.91 -11.75 -6.20
N ALA A 196 7.24 -11.25 -5.17
CA ALA A 196 6.96 -12.02 -3.96
C ALA A 196 5.99 -13.20 -4.18
N GLY A 197 5.19 -13.16 -5.25
CA GLY A 197 4.21 -14.18 -5.61
C GLY A 197 4.70 -15.22 -6.64
N GLU A 198 5.91 -15.09 -7.19
CA GLU A 198 6.40 -15.91 -8.32
C GLU A 198 6.33 -17.44 -8.08
N ARG A 199 6.53 -17.89 -6.85
CA ARG A 199 6.47 -19.33 -6.53
C ARG A 199 5.10 -19.96 -6.72
N THR A 200 4.02 -19.17 -6.74
CA THR A 200 2.65 -19.63 -6.96
C THR A 200 2.27 -19.67 -8.45
N HIS A 201 3.15 -19.15 -9.32
CA HIS A 201 2.87 -19.00 -10.76
C HIS A 201 3.03 -20.29 -11.56
N VAL A 202 3.63 -21.35 -11.00
CA VAL A 202 3.97 -22.58 -11.72
C VAL A 202 2.94 -23.71 -11.53
N ASP A 203 2.03 -23.62 -10.58
CA ASP A 203 1.00 -24.65 -10.35
C ASP A 203 -0.19 -24.44 -11.30
N PRO A 204 -0.47 -25.36 -12.24
CA PRO A 204 -1.56 -25.25 -13.19
C PRO A 204 -2.95 -25.20 -12.52
N GLU A 205 -3.14 -25.91 -11.41
CA GLU A 205 -4.42 -25.91 -10.67
C GLU A 205 -4.67 -24.54 -10.02
N PHE A 206 -3.63 -23.96 -9.43
CA PHE A 206 -3.69 -22.60 -8.88
C PHE A 206 -3.92 -21.55 -9.96
N GLN A 207 -3.28 -21.67 -11.13
CA GLN A 207 -3.51 -20.76 -12.26
C GLN A 207 -4.96 -20.84 -12.77
N GLU A 208 -5.52 -22.04 -12.87
CA GLU A 208 -6.92 -22.22 -13.26
C GLU A 208 -7.88 -21.64 -12.23
N PHE A 209 -7.60 -21.82 -10.94
CA PHE A 209 -8.34 -21.19 -9.86
C PHE A 209 -8.33 -19.65 -9.99
N VAL A 210 -7.15 -19.04 -10.17
CA VAL A 210 -7.01 -17.58 -10.31
C VAL A 210 -7.75 -17.07 -11.54
N ARG A 211 -7.68 -17.80 -12.66
CA ARG A 211 -8.40 -17.44 -13.90
C ARG A 211 -9.91 -17.38 -13.70
N LYS A 212 -10.46 -18.33 -12.93
CA LYS A 212 -11.90 -18.34 -12.58
C LYS A 212 -12.25 -17.23 -11.59
N LYS A 213 -11.36 -16.98 -10.64
CA LYS A 213 -11.57 -16.00 -9.56
C LYS A 213 -11.41 -14.57 -10.05
N GLN A 214 -10.55 -14.32 -11.02
CA GLN A 214 -10.27 -13.01 -11.64
C GLN A 214 -10.53 -13.03 -13.15
N PRO A 215 -11.81 -13.22 -13.56
CA PRO A 215 -12.15 -13.48 -14.95
C PRO A 215 -11.83 -12.31 -15.90
N LEU A 216 -11.88 -11.08 -15.42
CA LEU A 216 -11.58 -9.89 -16.24
C LEU A 216 -10.13 -9.90 -16.74
N ASN A 217 -9.20 -10.38 -15.91
CA ASN A 217 -7.77 -10.44 -16.22
C ASN A 217 -7.37 -11.82 -16.81
N SER A 218 -8.28 -12.80 -16.79
CA SER A 218 -7.97 -14.19 -17.14
C SER A 218 -6.73 -14.74 -16.40
N GLY A 219 -6.55 -14.32 -15.14
CA GLY A 219 -5.39 -14.64 -14.33
C GLY A 219 -5.06 -13.53 -13.33
N MET A 220 -3.77 -13.37 -13.03
CA MET A 220 -3.29 -12.35 -12.09
C MET A 220 -3.42 -10.94 -12.69
N ILE A 221 -3.66 -9.98 -11.79
CA ILE A 221 -3.68 -8.54 -12.10
C ILE A 221 -2.24 -8.07 -12.27
N GLU A 222 -1.98 -7.20 -13.23
CA GLU A 222 -0.67 -6.60 -13.40
C GLU A 222 -0.44 -5.47 -12.37
N VAL A 223 0.79 -5.32 -11.90
CA VAL A 223 1.14 -4.26 -10.94
C VAL A 223 0.76 -2.87 -11.43
N ALA A 224 0.81 -2.67 -12.75
CA ALA A 224 0.48 -1.41 -13.41
C ALA A 224 -1.00 -1.01 -13.22
N ASP A 225 -1.91 -1.98 -13.13
CA ASP A 225 -3.34 -1.68 -12.93
C ASP A 225 -3.60 -1.14 -11.52
N VAL A 226 -2.94 -1.71 -10.53
CA VAL A 226 -3.01 -1.23 -9.14
C VAL A 226 -2.30 0.12 -8.99
N ALA A 227 -1.14 0.29 -9.63
CA ALA A 227 -0.38 1.53 -9.61
C ALA A 227 -1.17 2.71 -10.22
N ARG A 228 -1.91 2.49 -11.33
CA ARG A 228 -2.78 3.53 -11.91
C ARG A 228 -3.87 3.99 -10.94
N ALA A 229 -4.47 3.06 -10.20
CA ALA A 229 -5.45 3.38 -9.16
C ALA A 229 -4.81 4.17 -8.01
N ALA A 230 -3.60 3.81 -7.60
CA ALA A 230 -2.86 4.55 -6.59
C ALA A 230 -2.56 5.98 -7.05
N ILE A 231 -2.07 6.17 -8.28
CA ILE A 231 -1.82 7.49 -8.87
C ILE A 231 -3.09 8.34 -8.91
N PHE A 232 -4.23 7.77 -9.27
CA PHE A 232 -5.53 8.46 -9.24
C PHE A 232 -5.90 8.92 -7.84
N LEU A 233 -5.83 8.03 -6.83
CA LEU A 233 -6.19 8.37 -5.45
C LEU A 233 -5.21 9.32 -4.76
N LEU A 234 -3.93 9.30 -5.12
CA LEU A 234 -2.91 10.24 -4.63
C LEU A 234 -2.99 11.60 -5.31
N GLY A 235 -3.59 11.66 -6.51
CA GLY A 235 -3.68 12.86 -7.35
C GLY A 235 -4.89 13.75 -7.05
N ASP A 236 -4.95 14.87 -7.77
CA ASP A 236 -6.02 15.87 -7.63
C ASP A 236 -7.33 15.44 -8.32
N GLU A 237 -7.26 14.49 -9.25
CA GLU A 237 -8.43 13.95 -9.94
C GLU A 237 -9.43 13.28 -8.98
N SER A 238 -8.96 12.85 -7.81
CA SER A 238 -9.77 12.26 -6.73
C SER A 238 -10.04 13.21 -5.57
N ARG A 239 -9.97 14.53 -5.77
CA ARG A 239 -10.08 15.55 -4.72
C ARG A 239 -11.35 15.47 -3.85
N SER A 240 -12.42 14.89 -4.36
CA SER A 240 -13.70 14.72 -3.67
C SER A 240 -13.92 13.28 -3.17
N ILE A 241 -12.87 12.44 -3.18
CA ILE A 241 -12.94 11.04 -2.75
C ILE A 241 -12.15 10.86 -1.46
N THR A 242 -12.83 10.46 -0.39
CA THR A 242 -12.23 10.08 0.89
C THR A 242 -13.07 8.99 1.56
N GLY A 243 -12.44 8.07 2.28
CA GLY A 243 -13.09 6.92 2.92
C GLY A 243 -13.39 5.77 1.97
N GLU A 244 -13.01 5.86 0.70
CA GLU A 244 -13.30 4.86 -0.32
C GLU A 244 -12.36 3.65 -0.23
N VAL A 245 -12.91 2.47 -0.50
CA VAL A 245 -12.15 1.22 -0.71
C VAL A 245 -12.22 0.87 -2.20
N LEU A 246 -11.24 1.32 -2.96
CA LEU A 246 -11.18 1.03 -4.39
C LEU A 246 -10.65 -0.38 -4.62
N THR A 247 -11.52 -1.28 -5.04
CA THR A 247 -11.18 -2.67 -5.29
C THR A 247 -10.68 -2.88 -6.70
N ILE A 248 -9.51 -3.49 -6.83
CA ILE A 248 -8.86 -3.86 -8.10
C ILE A 248 -8.66 -5.37 -8.08
N ASP A 249 -9.70 -6.12 -8.37
CA ASP A 249 -9.77 -7.56 -8.10
C ASP A 249 -10.11 -8.44 -9.31
N GLY A 250 -10.21 -7.84 -10.51
CA GLY A 250 -10.53 -8.59 -11.73
C GLY A 250 -11.87 -9.33 -11.70
N GLY A 251 -12.75 -8.99 -10.75
CA GLY A 251 -14.03 -9.65 -10.54
C GLY A 251 -14.02 -10.71 -9.44
N TRP A 252 -12.95 -10.83 -8.66
CA TRP A 252 -12.79 -11.80 -7.58
C TRP A 252 -14.00 -11.86 -6.64
N ARG A 253 -14.45 -10.72 -6.13
CA ARG A 253 -15.58 -10.66 -5.18
C ARG A 253 -16.92 -11.08 -5.78
N LEU A 254 -17.05 -10.97 -7.10
CA LEU A 254 -18.28 -11.24 -7.82
C LEU A 254 -18.32 -12.64 -8.44
N SER A 255 -17.17 -13.32 -8.53
CA SER A 255 -17.09 -14.67 -9.04
C SER A 255 -17.67 -15.66 -8.03
N GLY A 256 -18.65 -16.47 -8.43
CA GLY A 256 -19.31 -17.48 -7.61
C GLY A 256 -18.52 -18.79 -7.42
N VAL A 257 -17.21 -18.78 -7.65
CA VAL A 257 -16.29 -19.94 -7.54
C VAL A 257 -15.39 -19.82 -6.32
#